data_f525797c71b0baaf922e759f191774f1
#
_entry.id   f525797c71b0baaf922e759f191774f1
#
_cell.length_a   1.000
_cell.length_b   1.000
_cell.length_c   1.000
_cell.angle_alpha   90.00
_cell.angle_beta   90.00
_cell.angle_gamma   90.00
#
_symmetry.space_group_name_H-M   'P 1'
#
loop_
_entity.id
_entity.type
_entity.pdbx_description
1 polymer ?
#
loop_
_entity_poly.entity_id
_entity_poly.type
_entity_poly.pdbx_seq_one_letter_code
_entity_poly.pdbx_strand_id
1 'polypeptide(L)'
;MQFPDAEPVVRLRSLRSVGLRTERFAEAAEFYREIWGLTPVETDRDAAWLRGTGSEHHIVELRQAEQNGLGKIAFAVGTPAEIDEAGRRLAALGVPMLAEPGPLDQIGGGYGLRFVDPEGRLVELSCNVEAVVAQDPGGLPAVPRKVAHVVLNTVDIDAACEFYTRVLGMRISDWSEHQMAFLRCNSDHHVIAFNQARWTSVNHVAYEMPSMDHFMRGIGRLKHNGITPLWGPGRHGPGSNTFSYFADPAGLVCEYTSDVAQVEEDAWLCRVWRRTAELSDQWGTAGPPSKDARTHMAGKPDAGYRELVRA
;
A
#
# COMPACT_ATOMS: atom_id res chain seq x y z
N MET A 1 12.80 10.95 17.13
CA MET A 1 14.13 10.55 16.60
C MET A 1 14.52 11.62 15.59
N GLN A 2 15.71 12.25 15.70
CA GLN A 2 16.16 13.22 14.68
C GLN A 2 17.02 12.47 13.68
N PHE A 3 16.65 12.49 12.41
CA PHE A 3 17.45 11.89 11.34
C PHE A 3 18.39 12.95 10.76
N PRO A 4 19.70 12.66 10.65
CA PRO A 4 20.66 13.61 10.10
C PRO A 4 20.37 13.91 8.62
N ASP A 5 20.84 15.07 8.14
CA ASP A 5 20.83 15.42 6.71
C ASP A 5 21.89 14.58 5.96
N ALA A 6 21.63 13.29 5.87
CA ALA A 6 22.46 12.30 5.19
C ALA A 6 21.72 11.75 3.97
N GLU A 7 22.44 11.16 3.04
CA GLU A 7 21.81 10.42 1.96
C GLU A 7 20.90 9.31 2.52
N PRO A 8 19.76 9.04 1.86
CA PRO A 8 18.86 7.96 2.26
C PRO A 8 19.56 6.62 2.38
N VAL A 9 19.14 5.78 3.31
CA VAL A 9 19.79 4.48 3.57
C VAL A 9 19.63 3.51 2.39
N VAL A 10 18.61 3.73 1.56
CA VAL A 10 18.25 2.85 0.43
C VAL A 10 17.59 3.66 -0.68
N ARG A 11 17.69 3.16 -1.91
CA ARG A 11 16.89 3.61 -3.05
C ARG A 11 15.80 2.57 -3.36
N LEU A 12 14.57 2.86 -2.95
CA LEU A 12 13.42 2.04 -3.26
C LEU A 12 13.09 2.08 -4.75
N ARG A 13 12.63 0.96 -5.31
CA ARG A 13 12.23 0.84 -6.73
C ARG A 13 10.73 0.85 -6.92
N SER A 14 10.01 0.11 -6.09
CA SER A 14 8.54 -0.01 -6.15
C SER A 14 7.96 -0.53 -4.84
N LEU A 15 6.68 -0.30 -4.63
CA LEU A 15 5.86 -1.06 -3.68
C LEU A 15 5.62 -2.45 -4.31
N ARG A 16 6.08 -3.52 -3.64
CA ARG A 16 5.97 -4.90 -4.13
C ARG A 16 4.67 -5.54 -3.71
N SER A 17 4.42 -5.56 -2.41
CA SER A 17 3.25 -6.22 -1.83
C SER A 17 2.87 -5.63 -0.48
N VAL A 18 1.64 -5.93 -0.06
CA VAL A 18 1.13 -5.59 1.27
C VAL A 18 0.65 -6.87 1.95
N GLY A 19 1.12 -7.11 3.18
CA GLY A 19 0.57 -8.14 4.07
C GLY A 19 -0.56 -7.56 4.90
N LEU A 20 -1.69 -8.24 4.94
CA LEU A 20 -2.86 -7.90 5.75
C LEU A 20 -3.12 -9.01 6.77
N ARG A 21 -3.42 -8.61 7.98
CA ARG A 21 -3.94 -9.48 9.04
C ARG A 21 -5.45 -9.39 9.05
N THR A 22 -6.13 -10.49 9.16
CA THR A 22 -7.59 -10.53 9.14
C THR A 22 -8.15 -11.55 10.12
N GLU A 23 -9.18 -11.16 10.88
CA GLU A 23 -9.94 -12.03 11.77
C GLU A 23 -10.90 -12.96 11.01
N ARG A 24 -11.14 -12.70 9.72
CA ARG A 24 -12.01 -13.47 8.83
C ARG A 24 -11.25 -13.99 7.61
N PHE A 25 -10.19 -14.74 7.86
CA PHE A 25 -9.25 -15.18 6.83
C PHE A 25 -9.92 -15.94 5.67
N ALA A 26 -10.74 -16.93 5.99
CA ALA A 26 -11.35 -17.78 4.95
C ALA A 26 -12.22 -16.96 3.99
N GLU A 27 -13.07 -16.09 4.53
CA GLU A 27 -13.96 -15.24 3.72
C GLU A 27 -13.18 -14.16 2.97
N ALA A 28 -12.14 -13.59 3.58
CA ALA A 28 -11.27 -12.62 2.90
C ALA A 28 -10.50 -13.27 1.75
N ALA A 29 -9.93 -14.46 1.96
CA ALA A 29 -9.21 -15.19 0.91
C ALA A 29 -10.14 -15.55 -0.27
N GLU A 30 -11.36 -15.99 0.01
CA GLU A 30 -12.38 -16.26 -1.01
C GLU A 30 -12.77 -14.98 -1.77
N PHE A 31 -13.01 -13.87 -1.05
CA PHE A 31 -13.34 -12.57 -1.64
C PHE A 31 -12.24 -12.10 -2.59
N TYR A 32 -10.98 -12.09 -2.14
CA TYR A 32 -9.87 -11.62 -2.97
C TYR A 32 -9.64 -12.51 -4.19
N ARG A 33 -9.88 -13.80 -4.09
CA ARG A 33 -9.76 -14.75 -5.19
C ARG A 33 -10.92 -14.67 -6.18
N GLU A 34 -12.15 -14.84 -5.71
CA GLU A 34 -13.32 -15.05 -6.60
C GLU A 34 -13.95 -13.73 -7.05
N ILE A 35 -13.94 -12.71 -6.19
CA ILE A 35 -14.67 -11.46 -6.42
C ILE A 35 -13.73 -10.34 -6.79
N TRP A 36 -12.66 -10.13 -6.01
CA TRP A 36 -11.65 -9.09 -6.29
C TRP A 36 -10.80 -9.42 -7.53
N GLY A 37 -10.58 -10.69 -7.81
CA GLY A 37 -9.98 -11.20 -9.02
C GLY A 37 -8.47 -11.39 -8.95
N LEU A 38 -7.92 -11.63 -7.76
CA LEU A 38 -6.51 -12.01 -7.61
C LEU A 38 -6.35 -13.52 -7.78
N THR A 39 -5.23 -13.91 -8.38
CA THR A 39 -4.89 -15.32 -8.57
C THR A 39 -4.12 -15.86 -7.37
N PRO A 40 -4.52 -16.96 -6.73
CA PRO A 40 -3.74 -17.59 -5.68
C PRO A 40 -2.41 -18.10 -6.24
N VAL A 41 -1.32 -17.81 -5.53
CA VAL A 41 0.00 -18.40 -5.75
C VAL A 41 0.15 -19.61 -4.85
N GLU A 42 -0.14 -19.41 -3.58
CA GLU A 42 -0.16 -20.44 -2.55
C GLU A 42 -1.21 -20.11 -1.49
N THR A 43 -1.77 -21.13 -0.88
CA THR A 43 -2.72 -21.00 0.21
C THR A 43 -2.45 -22.10 1.23
N ASP A 44 -2.19 -21.66 2.45
CA ASP A 44 -2.05 -22.47 3.64
C ASP A 44 -3.34 -22.41 4.47
N ARG A 45 -3.33 -23.11 5.62
CA ARG A 45 -4.42 -23.08 6.58
C ARG A 45 -4.72 -21.67 7.10
N ASP A 46 -3.69 -20.87 7.34
CA ASP A 46 -3.76 -19.59 8.04
C ASP A 46 -3.14 -18.43 7.21
N ALA A 47 -2.76 -18.71 5.95
CA ALA A 47 -2.15 -17.71 5.08
C ALA A 47 -2.49 -17.95 3.60
N ALA A 48 -2.55 -16.86 2.83
CA ALA A 48 -2.72 -16.92 1.39
C ALA A 48 -1.88 -15.82 0.72
N TRP A 49 -1.22 -16.18 -0.38
CA TRP A 49 -0.47 -15.26 -1.21
C TRP A 49 -1.15 -15.16 -2.58
N LEU A 50 -1.51 -13.94 -2.94
CA LEU A 50 -2.34 -13.66 -4.09
C LEU A 50 -1.62 -12.68 -5.02
N ARG A 51 -1.67 -12.95 -6.34
CA ARG A 51 -1.03 -12.14 -7.37
C ARG A 51 -2.04 -11.42 -8.25
N GLY A 52 -1.61 -10.29 -8.82
CA GLY A 52 -2.26 -9.65 -9.96
C GLY A 52 -1.74 -10.18 -11.29
N THR A 53 -2.03 -9.46 -12.37
CA THR A 53 -1.55 -9.78 -13.72
C THR A 53 -0.14 -9.25 -14.03
N GLY A 54 0.45 -8.45 -13.14
CA GLY A 54 1.83 -7.95 -13.24
C GLY A 54 2.88 -9.03 -12.97
N SER A 55 4.15 -8.61 -12.92
CA SER A 55 5.30 -9.50 -12.77
C SER A 55 5.67 -9.83 -11.32
N GLU A 56 5.05 -9.20 -10.33
CA GLU A 56 5.31 -9.52 -8.92
C GLU A 56 4.80 -10.92 -8.58
N HIS A 57 5.60 -11.69 -7.85
CA HIS A 57 5.26 -13.05 -7.40
C HIS A 57 3.91 -13.07 -6.70
N HIS A 58 3.71 -12.17 -5.74
CA HIS A 58 2.43 -11.88 -5.10
C HIS A 58 2.35 -10.39 -4.76
N ILE A 59 1.14 -9.88 -4.68
CA ILE A 59 0.88 -8.47 -4.33
C ILE A 59 0.14 -8.32 -3.00
N VAL A 60 -0.51 -9.39 -2.53
CA VAL A 60 -1.16 -9.46 -1.22
C VAL A 60 -0.75 -10.73 -0.51
N GLU A 61 -0.44 -10.60 0.77
CA GLU A 61 -0.35 -11.68 1.73
C GLU A 61 -1.47 -11.51 2.75
N LEU A 62 -2.36 -12.48 2.87
CA LEU A 62 -3.39 -12.52 3.91
C LEU A 62 -2.95 -13.48 5.01
N ARG A 63 -3.11 -13.09 6.27
CA ARG A 63 -2.85 -13.96 7.42
C ARG A 63 -4.01 -13.93 8.40
N GLN A 64 -4.39 -15.11 8.89
CA GLN A 64 -5.31 -15.23 10.01
C GLN A 64 -4.71 -14.53 11.24
N ALA A 65 -5.51 -13.73 11.90
CA ALA A 65 -5.12 -13.04 13.13
C ALA A 65 -6.34 -12.79 14.01
N GLU A 66 -6.11 -12.42 15.27
CA GLU A 66 -7.18 -12.06 16.21
C GLU A 66 -7.76 -10.67 15.92
N GLN A 67 -7.03 -9.82 15.18
CA GLN A 67 -7.44 -8.47 14.81
C GLN A 67 -7.03 -8.15 13.39
N ASN A 68 -7.89 -7.40 12.71
CA ASN A 68 -7.56 -6.82 11.41
C ASN A 68 -6.45 -5.79 11.53
N GLY A 69 -5.60 -5.68 10.52
CA GLY A 69 -4.56 -4.66 10.48
C GLY A 69 -3.49 -4.90 9.41
N LEU A 70 -2.47 -4.08 9.46
CA LEU A 70 -1.30 -4.22 8.60
C LEU A 70 -0.42 -5.37 9.10
N GLY A 71 -0.08 -6.30 8.21
CA GLY A 71 0.95 -7.31 8.44
C GLY A 71 2.34 -6.78 8.11
N LYS A 72 2.54 -6.37 6.85
CA LYS A 72 3.81 -5.76 6.38
C LYS A 72 3.59 -4.88 5.15
N ILE A 73 4.59 -4.04 4.87
CA ILE A 73 4.72 -3.33 3.60
C ILE A 73 6.06 -3.77 2.99
N ALA A 74 6.06 -4.32 1.79
CA ALA A 74 7.27 -4.79 1.13
C ALA A 74 7.63 -3.88 -0.05
N PHE A 75 8.88 -3.41 -0.07
CA PHE A 75 9.44 -2.61 -1.15
C PHE A 75 10.53 -3.36 -1.89
N ALA A 76 10.59 -3.17 -3.20
CA ALA A 76 11.66 -3.65 -4.04
C ALA A 76 12.90 -2.76 -3.94
N VAL A 77 14.07 -3.40 -3.83
CA VAL A 77 15.41 -2.80 -3.87
C VAL A 77 16.18 -3.44 -5.02
N GLY A 78 17.24 -2.81 -5.49
CA GLY A 78 17.94 -3.25 -6.70
C GLY A 78 18.79 -4.51 -6.50
N THR A 79 19.61 -4.56 -5.46
CA THR A 79 20.65 -5.58 -5.27
C THR A 79 20.81 -6.03 -3.82
N PRO A 80 21.39 -7.22 -3.57
CA PRO A 80 21.75 -7.65 -2.22
C PRO A 80 22.70 -6.67 -1.52
N ALA A 81 23.66 -6.08 -2.23
CA ALA A 81 24.60 -5.14 -1.67
C ALA A 81 23.90 -3.84 -1.16
N GLU A 82 22.86 -3.37 -1.86
CA GLU A 82 22.03 -2.25 -1.37
C GLU A 82 21.23 -2.64 -0.11
N ILE A 83 20.78 -3.90 0.01
CA ILE A 83 20.11 -4.42 1.21
C ILE A 83 21.10 -4.47 2.40
N ASP A 84 22.32 -5.00 2.19
CA ASP A 84 23.36 -5.07 3.23
C ASP A 84 23.74 -3.68 3.74
N GLU A 85 23.90 -2.72 2.82
CA GLU A 85 24.18 -1.33 3.17
C GLU A 85 23.03 -0.71 3.95
N ALA A 86 21.79 -0.92 3.49
CA ALA A 86 20.60 -0.43 4.18
C ALA A 86 20.51 -0.99 5.61
N GLY A 87 20.77 -2.27 5.81
CA GLY A 87 20.78 -2.91 7.13
C GLY A 87 21.78 -2.27 8.08
N ARG A 88 23.03 -2.06 7.62
CA ARG A 88 24.06 -1.40 8.43
C ARG A 88 23.66 0.04 8.82
N ARG A 89 23.10 0.78 7.88
CA ARG A 89 22.71 2.19 8.12
C ARG A 89 21.46 2.30 9.00
N LEU A 90 20.46 1.42 8.82
CA LEU A 90 19.26 1.35 9.70
C LEU A 90 19.68 1.01 11.14
N ALA A 91 20.56 0.02 11.33
CA ALA A 91 21.09 -0.33 12.65
C ALA A 91 21.85 0.84 13.30
N ALA A 92 22.67 1.56 12.52
CA ALA A 92 23.39 2.75 13.02
C ALA A 92 22.44 3.90 13.43
N LEU A 93 21.26 3.98 12.84
CA LEU A 93 20.20 4.93 13.22
C LEU A 93 19.36 4.43 14.41
N GLY A 94 19.62 3.23 14.93
CA GLY A 94 18.84 2.63 16.01
C GLY A 94 17.44 2.18 15.60
N VAL A 95 17.20 1.96 14.31
CA VAL A 95 15.92 1.45 13.82
C VAL A 95 15.77 -0.03 14.24
N PRO A 96 14.66 -0.43 14.90
CA PRO A 96 14.50 -1.81 15.35
C PRO A 96 14.43 -2.80 14.18
N MET A 97 15.38 -3.73 14.12
CA MET A 97 15.44 -4.79 13.11
C MET A 97 14.70 -6.05 13.58
N LEU A 98 13.85 -6.62 12.73
CA LEU A 98 13.19 -7.92 12.95
C LEU A 98 13.85 -9.05 12.15
N ALA A 99 14.52 -8.73 11.06
CA ALA A 99 15.38 -9.65 10.33
C ALA A 99 16.54 -8.86 9.71
N GLU A 100 17.75 -9.30 10.01
CA GLU A 100 18.98 -8.79 9.40
C GLU A 100 19.03 -9.14 7.90
N PRO A 101 19.86 -8.45 7.09
CA PRO A 101 20.07 -8.80 5.70
C PRO A 101 20.38 -10.29 5.49
N GLY A 102 19.63 -10.95 4.63
CA GLY A 102 19.80 -12.38 4.36
C GLY A 102 18.76 -12.95 3.40
N PRO A 103 18.87 -14.25 3.08
CA PRO A 103 17.83 -14.97 2.34
C PRO A 103 16.50 -14.89 3.09
N LEU A 104 15.43 -14.57 2.37
CA LEU A 104 14.10 -14.48 2.96
C LEU A 104 13.44 -15.86 3.01
N ASP A 105 13.04 -16.27 4.21
CA ASP A 105 12.19 -17.44 4.43
C ASP A 105 10.72 -17.04 4.20
N GLN A 106 10.35 -17.01 2.93
CA GLN A 106 8.98 -16.70 2.47
C GLN A 106 8.72 -17.27 1.08
N ILE A 107 7.45 -17.34 0.71
CA ILE A 107 7.02 -17.72 -0.64
C ILE A 107 7.61 -16.73 -1.67
N GLY A 108 8.18 -17.27 -2.76
CA GLY A 108 8.91 -16.48 -3.75
C GLY A 108 10.36 -16.16 -3.35
N GLY A 109 10.80 -16.54 -2.14
CA GLY A 109 12.17 -16.38 -1.69
C GLY A 109 12.66 -14.93 -1.74
N GLY A 110 13.89 -14.76 -2.21
CA GLY A 110 14.55 -13.47 -2.33
C GLY A 110 15.62 -13.23 -1.27
N TYR A 111 16.21 -12.05 -1.31
CA TYR A 111 17.17 -11.55 -0.33
C TYR A 111 16.65 -10.22 0.23
N GLY A 112 16.65 -10.05 1.54
CA GLY A 112 16.05 -8.85 2.13
C GLY A 112 16.33 -8.70 3.61
N LEU A 113 15.71 -7.69 4.19
CA LEU A 113 15.72 -7.38 5.61
C LEU A 113 14.33 -6.93 6.06
N ARG A 114 14.07 -6.96 7.37
CA ARG A 114 12.82 -6.47 7.95
C ARG A 114 13.11 -5.58 9.15
N PHE A 115 12.44 -4.44 9.20
CA PHE A 115 12.55 -3.49 10.30
C PHE A 115 11.19 -2.90 10.66
N VAL A 116 11.14 -2.18 11.77
CA VAL A 116 9.93 -1.55 12.27
C VAL A 116 10.06 -0.03 12.12
N ASP A 117 9.06 0.60 11.49
CA ASP A 117 9.01 2.04 11.36
C ASP A 117 8.70 2.72 12.71
N PRO A 118 8.83 4.07 12.85
CA PRO A 118 8.60 4.77 14.11
C PRO A 118 7.22 4.59 14.74
N GLU A 119 6.23 4.12 13.98
CA GLU A 119 4.88 3.85 14.47
C GLU A 119 4.58 2.36 14.67
N GLY A 120 5.58 1.49 14.55
CA GLY A 120 5.45 0.06 14.80
C GLY A 120 5.00 -0.76 13.59
N ARG A 121 5.08 -0.22 12.36
CA ARG A 121 4.74 -0.97 11.14
C ARG A 121 5.93 -1.79 10.66
N LEU A 122 5.66 -3.03 10.26
CA LEU A 122 6.69 -3.89 9.66
C LEU A 122 6.93 -3.47 8.21
N VAL A 123 8.18 -3.15 7.92
CA VAL A 123 8.66 -2.83 6.57
C VAL A 123 9.68 -3.88 6.13
N GLU A 124 9.50 -4.42 4.93
CA GLU A 124 10.44 -5.33 4.27
C GLU A 124 11.09 -4.63 3.08
N LEU A 125 12.42 -4.72 3.00
CA LEU A 125 13.18 -4.38 1.81
C LEU A 125 13.68 -5.67 1.18
N SER A 126 13.41 -5.90 -0.11
CA SER A 126 13.77 -7.15 -0.77
C SER A 126 14.19 -6.99 -2.23
N CYS A 127 15.08 -7.87 -2.66
CA CYS A 127 15.48 -8.06 -4.05
C CYS A 127 15.50 -9.55 -4.41
N ASN A 128 15.64 -9.87 -5.68
CA ASN A 128 15.71 -11.25 -6.18
C ASN A 128 14.53 -12.14 -5.74
N VAL A 129 13.39 -11.55 -5.39
CA VAL A 129 12.14 -12.31 -5.22
C VAL A 129 11.75 -12.85 -6.58
N GLU A 130 11.29 -14.10 -6.63
CA GLU A 130 10.84 -14.73 -7.86
C GLU A 130 9.86 -13.86 -8.62
N ALA A 131 10.17 -13.60 -9.87
CA ALA A 131 9.28 -12.86 -10.76
C ALA A 131 8.48 -13.84 -11.62
N VAL A 132 7.25 -13.45 -11.94
CA VAL A 132 6.40 -14.22 -12.84
C VAL A 132 6.21 -13.47 -14.15
N VAL A 133 5.85 -14.20 -15.21
CA VAL A 133 5.54 -13.57 -16.48
C VAL A 133 4.25 -12.75 -16.33
N ALA A 134 4.36 -11.44 -16.64
CA ALA A 134 3.20 -10.57 -16.67
C ALA A 134 2.21 -11.02 -17.75
N GLN A 135 0.94 -10.95 -17.46
CA GLN A 135 -0.12 -11.34 -18.39
C GLN A 135 -0.64 -10.11 -19.15
N ASP A 136 -0.90 -10.28 -20.46
CA ASP A 136 -1.56 -9.25 -21.25
C ASP A 136 -3.01 -9.07 -20.76
N PRO A 137 -3.39 -7.88 -20.28
CA PRO A 137 -4.75 -7.65 -19.79
C PRO A 137 -5.80 -7.64 -20.90
N GLY A 138 -5.41 -7.50 -22.18
CA GLY A 138 -6.34 -7.32 -23.29
C GLY A 138 -7.36 -8.45 -23.49
N GLY A 139 -7.03 -9.68 -23.15
CA GLY A 139 -7.92 -10.85 -23.25
C GLY A 139 -8.41 -11.38 -21.90
N LEU A 140 -8.07 -10.74 -20.80
CA LEU A 140 -8.35 -11.23 -19.46
C LEU A 140 -9.59 -10.59 -18.83
N PRO A 141 -10.18 -11.22 -17.79
CA PRO A 141 -11.12 -10.55 -16.92
C PRO A 141 -10.53 -9.24 -16.37
N ALA A 142 -11.41 -8.30 -16.02
CA ALA A 142 -11.00 -7.02 -15.42
C ALA A 142 -10.49 -7.24 -13.99
N VAL A 143 -9.21 -7.52 -13.84
CA VAL A 143 -8.53 -7.85 -12.58
C VAL A 143 -7.33 -6.93 -12.34
N PRO A 144 -6.91 -6.74 -11.08
CA PRO A 144 -5.78 -5.87 -10.75
C PRO A 144 -4.45 -6.34 -11.37
N ARG A 145 -3.59 -5.37 -11.71
CA ARG A 145 -2.23 -5.61 -12.19
C ARG A 145 -1.21 -5.67 -11.04
N LYS A 146 -1.27 -4.71 -10.13
CA LYS A 146 -0.35 -4.54 -8.99
C LYS A 146 -1.06 -3.89 -7.80
N VAL A 147 -0.43 -3.88 -6.64
CA VAL A 147 -0.73 -2.89 -5.60
C VAL A 147 -0.25 -1.54 -6.13
N ALA A 148 -1.15 -0.56 -6.19
CA ALA A 148 -0.82 0.80 -6.61
C ALA A 148 -0.21 1.58 -5.43
N HIS A 149 -0.93 1.59 -4.32
CA HIS A 149 -0.50 2.28 -3.11
C HIS A 149 -1.17 1.71 -1.86
N VAL A 150 -0.60 2.05 -0.71
CA VAL A 150 -1.23 1.85 0.59
C VAL A 150 -1.36 3.19 1.32
N VAL A 151 -2.54 3.46 1.87
CA VAL A 151 -2.76 4.62 2.72
C VAL A 151 -2.81 4.20 4.18
N LEU A 152 -2.04 4.90 4.99
CA LEU A 152 -1.82 4.60 6.39
C LEU A 152 -2.29 5.77 7.25
N ASN A 153 -3.13 5.47 8.22
CA ASN A 153 -3.46 6.41 9.28
C ASN A 153 -2.25 6.52 10.22
N THR A 154 -1.87 7.75 10.56
CA THR A 154 -0.71 8.06 11.40
C THR A 154 -1.08 9.06 12.47
N VAL A 155 -0.49 8.97 13.64
CA VAL A 155 -0.71 9.93 14.74
C VAL A 155 0.18 11.16 14.63
N ASP A 156 1.29 11.05 13.88
CA ASP A 156 2.23 12.14 13.62
C ASP A 156 2.67 12.08 12.15
N ILE A 157 1.99 12.85 11.32
CA ILE A 157 2.25 12.86 9.87
C ILE A 157 3.63 13.42 9.52
N ASP A 158 4.14 14.37 10.32
CA ASP A 158 5.44 14.97 10.07
C ASP A 158 6.56 13.97 10.38
N ALA A 159 6.49 13.27 11.51
CA ALA A 159 7.45 12.23 11.87
C ALA A 159 7.41 11.06 10.88
N ALA A 160 6.22 10.64 10.42
CA ALA A 160 6.09 9.61 9.40
C ALA A 160 6.71 10.06 8.07
N CYS A 161 6.39 11.26 7.59
CA CYS A 161 6.99 11.82 6.38
C CYS A 161 8.51 11.98 6.50
N GLU A 162 9.01 12.45 7.63
CA GLU A 162 10.45 12.59 7.87
C GLU A 162 11.16 11.24 7.76
N PHE A 163 10.64 10.20 8.40
CA PHE A 163 11.24 8.87 8.31
C PHE A 163 11.25 8.34 6.86
N TYR A 164 10.11 8.35 6.18
CA TYR A 164 10.01 7.79 4.83
C TYR A 164 10.78 8.61 3.79
N THR A 165 10.94 9.91 3.97
CA THR A 165 11.75 10.74 3.05
C THR A 165 13.24 10.68 3.38
N ARG A 166 13.65 10.90 4.62
CA ARG A 166 15.08 10.98 4.99
C ARG A 166 15.74 9.61 5.11
N VAL A 167 15.02 8.61 5.64
CA VAL A 167 15.58 7.27 5.80
C VAL A 167 15.39 6.42 4.56
N LEU A 168 14.17 6.35 4.03
CA LEU A 168 13.84 5.48 2.89
C LEU A 168 13.96 6.16 1.52
N GLY A 169 14.29 7.45 1.47
CA GLY A 169 14.52 8.17 0.22
C GLY A 169 13.29 8.42 -0.63
N MET A 170 12.10 8.32 -0.06
CA MET A 170 10.89 8.69 -0.77
C MET A 170 10.80 10.21 -0.98
N ARG A 171 10.04 10.63 -1.97
CA ARG A 171 9.75 12.04 -2.22
C ARG A 171 8.28 12.33 -2.02
N ILE A 172 7.96 13.47 -1.41
CA ILE A 172 6.59 13.94 -1.31
C ILE A 172 6.19 14.49 -2.68
N SER A 173 5.14 13.92 -3.24
CA SER A 173 4.55 14.40 -4.49
C SER A 173 3.59 15.55 -4.25
N ASP A 174 2.67 15.39 -3.30
CA ASP A 174 1.68 16.40 -2.97
C ASP A 174 1.25 16.31 -1.51
N TRP A 175 0.60 17.37 -1.03
CA TRP A 175 -0.15 17.42 0.21
C TRP A 175 -1.64 17.65 -0.07
N SER A 176 -2.52 17.12 0.77
CA SER A 176 -3.91 17.54 0.87
C SER A 176 -4.08 18.32 2.18
N GLU A 177 -3.86 19.64 2.11
CA GLU A 177 -3.58 20.51 3.26
C GLU A 177 -2.48 19.85 4.13
N HIS A 178 -2.57 19.93 5.47
CA HIS A 178 -1.66 19.17 6.35
C HIS A 178 -2.31 17.89 6.90
N GLN A 179 -3.33 17.39 6.22
CA GLN A 179 -4.09 16.20 6.60
C GLN A 179 -3.58 14.93 5.92
N MET A 180 -3.13 15.02 4.67
CA MET A 180 -2.55 13.88 3.95
C MET A 180 -1.28 14.28 3.22
N ALA A 181 -0.33 13.36 3.19
CA ALA A 181 0.88 13.44 2.39
C ALA A 181 0.93 12.25 1.42
N PHE A 182 1.32 12.49 0.17
CA PHE A 182 1.44 11.49 -0.88
C PHE A 182 2.90 11.31 -1.25
N LEU A 183 3.46 10.10 -1.07
CA LEU A 183 4.88 9.82 -1.22
C LEU A 183 5.13 8.81 -2.34
N ARG A 184 6.19 9.06 -3.12
CA ARG A 184 6.63 8.21 -4.22
C ARG A 184 8.04 7.69 -4.04
N CYS A 185 8.34 6.54 -4.65
CA CYS A 185 9.69 6.01 -4.81
C CYS A 185 10.03 5.71 -6.28
N ASN A 186 9.09 5.94 -7.18
CA ASN A 186 9.21 5.77 -8.63
C ASN A 186 8.39 6.84 -9.35
N SER A 187 8.06 6.64 -10.64
CA SER A 187 7.26 7.58 -11.42
C SER A 187 5.77 7.65 -11.04
N ASP A 188 5.23 6.67 -10.33
CA ASP A 188 3.85 6.76 -9.85
C ASP A 188 3.73 7.92 -8.85
N HIS A 189 2.70 8.75 -8.98
CA HIS A 189 2.50 9.92 -8.12
C HIS A 189 2.63 9.57 -6.63
N HIS A 190 2.15 8.43 -6.22
CA HIS A 190 2.35 7.92 -4.88
C HIS A 190 2.24 6.40 -4.82
N VAL A 191 3.00 5.82 -3.91
CA VAL A 191 2.94 4.39 -3.54
C VAL A 191 2.58 4.23 -2.06
N ILE A 192 2.82 5.27 -1.25
CA ILE A 192 2.39 5.41 0.13
C ILE A 192 1.67 6.75 0.27
N ALA A 193 0.62 6.81 1.09
CA ALA A 193 0.12 8.07 1.60
C ALA A 193 -0.13 7.95 3.11
N PHE A 194 0.17 9.03 3.82
CA PHE A 194 -0.15 9.18 5.23
C PHE A 194 -1.37 10.07 5.41
N ASN A 195 -2.27 9.66 6.28
CA ASN A 195 -3.42 10.44 6.71
C ASN A 195 -3.33 10.69 8.20
N GLN A 196 -3.30 11.95 8.63
CA GLN A 196 -3.30 12.34 10.04
C GLN A 196 -4.55 11.80 10.72
N ALA A 197 -4.37 11.02 11.78
CA ALA A 197 -5.47 10.34 12.47
C ALA A 197 -5.23 10.24 13.98
N ARG A 198 -6.24 9.73 14.67
CA ARG A 198 -6.17 9.55 16.13
C ARG A 198 -5.29 8.36 16.55
N TRP A 199 -5.17 7.36 15.68
CA TRP A 199 -4.38 6.14 15.89
C TRP A 199 -3.81 5.64 14.58
N THR A 200 -2.80 4.78 14.66
CA THR A 200 -2.24 4.07 13.51
C THR A 200 -3.17 2.93 13.09
N SER A 201 -3.45 2.86 11.80
CA SER A 201 -4.21 1.78 11.18
C SER A 201 -3.97 1.76 9.67
N VAL A 202 -4.42 0.70 9.00
CA VAL A 202 -4.57 0.72 7.54
C VAL A 202 -5.82 1.53 7.21
N ASN A 203 -5.66 2.57 6.37
CA ASN A 203 -6.79 3.30 5.82
C ASN A 203 -7.40 2.52 4.65
N HIS A 204 -6.57 2.19 3.66
CA HIS A 204 -6.93 1.31 2.54
C HIS A 204 -5.70 0.80 1.79
N VAL A 205 -5.92 -0.23 0.99
CA VAL A 205 -4.97 -0.73 -0.01
C VAL A 205 -5.58 -0.58 -1.39
N ALA A 206 -4.88 0.10 -2.30
CA ALA A 206 -5.33 0.33 -3.66
C ALA A 206 -4.66 -0.63 -4.64
N TYR A 207 -5.46 -1.14 -5.56
CA TYR A 207 -5.09 -2.10 -6.58
C TYR A 207 -5.28 -1.48 -7.96
N GLU A 208 -4.20 -1.43 -8.73
CA GLU A 208 -4.22 -0.83 -10.06
C GLU A 208 -4.93 -1.72 -11.08
N MET A 209 -5.97 -1.20 -11.67
CA MET A 209 -6.64 -1.78 -12.83
C MET A 209 -5.93 -1.34 -14.12
N PRO A 210 -5.78 -2.23 -15.13
CA PRO A 210 -5.00 -1.93 -16.33
C PRO A 210 -5.47 -0.72 -17.13
N SER A 211 -6.74 -0.36 -17.05
CA SER A 211 -7.33 0.80 -17.72
C SER A 211 -8.65 1.21 -17.07
N MET A 212 -9.19 2.34 -17.51
CA MET A 212 -10.53 2.81 -17.13
C MET A 212 -11.63 1.78 -17.45
N ASP A 213 -11.56 1.10 -18.61
CA ASP A 213 -12.52 0.05 -18.96
C ASP A 213 -12.46 -1.12 -17.96
N HIS A 214 -11.24 -1.58 -17.63
CA HIS A 214 -11.06 -2.64 -16.63
C HIS A 214 -11.54 -2.18 -15.25
N PHE A 215 -11.29 -0.93 -14.87
CA PHE A 215 -11.76 -0.34 -13.62
C PHE A 215 -13.29 -0.39 -13.52
N MET A 216 -14.01 0.08 -14.56
CA MET A 216 -15.46 0.05 -14.57
C MET A 216 -16.04 -1.37 -14.62
N ARG A 217 -15.42 -2.28 -15.37
CA ARG A 217 -15.83 -3.70 -15.43
C ARG A 217 -15.60 -4.40 -14.10
N GLY A 218 -14.50 -4.08 -13.40
CA GLY A 218 -14.23 -4.57 -12.05
C GLY A 218 -15.32 -4.15 -11.06
N ILE A 219 -15.73 -2.88 -11.08
CA ILE A 219 -16.84 -2.35 -10.27
C ILE A 219 -18.14 -3.10 -10.63
N GLY A 220 -18.38 -3.30 -11.92
CA GLY A 220 -19.56 -4.07 -12.40
C GLY A 220 -19.58 -5.49 -11.83
N ARG A 221 -18.43 -6.18 -11.80
CA ARG A 221 -18.31 -7.52 -11.19
C ARG A 221 -18.68 -7.51 -9.71
N LEU A 222 -18.14 -6.57 -8.91
CA LEU A 222 -18.46 -6.42 -7.50
C LEU A 222 -19.97 -6.20 -7.30
N LYS A 223 -20.56 -5.30 -8.10
CA LYS A 223 -22.00 -5.03 -8.06
C LYS A 223 -22.84 -6.25 -8.38
N HIS A 224 -22.47 -7.07 -9.38
CA HIS A 224 -23.16 -8.32 -9.71
C HIS A 224 -23.10 -9.35 -8.57
N ASN A 225 -22.06 -9.27 -7.73
CA ASN A 225 -21.91 -10.07 -6.51
C ASN A 225 -22.53 -9.40 -5.26
N GLY A 226 -23.38 -8.38 -5.44
CA GLY A 226 -24.09 -7.71 -4.36
C GLY A 226 -23.23 -6.74 -3.53
N ILE A 227 -22.00 -6.42 -3.96
CA ILE A 227 -21.08 -5.55 -3.26
C ILE A 227 -21.16 -4.14 -3.85
N THR A 228 -21.51 -3.17 -3.00
CA THR A 228 -21.62 -1.77 -3.40
C THR A 228 -20.42 -0.98 -2.93
N PRO A 229 -19.98 0.05 -3.69
CA PRO A 229 -18.90 0.91 -3.21
C PRO A 229 -19.26 1.61 -1.91
N LEU A 230 -18.30 1.68 -0.99
CA LEU A 230 -18.34 2.57 0.17
C LEU A 230 -18.23 4.03 -0.29
N TRP A 231 -17.42 4.27 -1.33
CA TRP A 231 -17.23 5.58 -1.96
C TRP A 231 -16.69 5.40 -3.38
N GLY A 232 -17.23 6.14 -4.34
CA GLY A 232 -16.85 6.03 -5.75
C GLY A 232 -18.00 5.49 -6.63
N PRO A 233 -17.76 5.32 -7.95
CA PRO A 233 -16.52 5.71 -8.63
C PRO A 233 -16.37 7.21 -8.73
N GLY A 234 -15.13 7.68 -8.73
CA GLY A 234 -14.77 9.08 -8.86
C GLY A 234 -13.33 9.27 -9.33
N ARG A 235 -12.85 10.52 -9.35
CA ARG A 235 -11.48 10.88 -9.72
C ARG A 235 -10.89 11.85 -8.71
N HIS A 236 -9.76 11.49 -8.10
CA HIS A 236 -9.07 12.36 -7.16
C HIS A 236 -8.39 13.56 -7.82
N GLY A 237 -8.26 14.67 -7.06
CA GLY A 237 -7.40 15.79 -7.44
C GLY A 237 -5.92 15.41 -7.29
N PRO A 238 -5.43 15.13 -6.08
CA PRO A 238 -4.07 14.61 -5.89
C PRO A 238 -3.89 13.27 -6.62
N GLY A 239 -2.82 13.16 -7.42
CA GLY A 239 -2.52 11.95 -8.18
C GLY A 239 -3.42 11.69 -9.38
N SER A 240 -4.51 12.44 -9.55
CA SER A 240 -5.45 12.35 -10.70
C SER A 240 -5.93 10.91 -11.01
N ASN A 241 -5.84 9.99 -10.07
CA ASN A 241 -6.27 8.61 -10.25
C ASN A 241 -7.79 8.46 -10.06
N THR A 242 -8.36 7.47 -10.75
CA THR A 242 -9.73 7.03 -10.47
C THR A 242 -9.78 6.27 -9.18
N PHE A 243 -10.92 6.25 -8.53
CA PHE A 243 -11.11 5.53 -7.28
C PHE A 243 -12.49 4.88 -7.17
N SER A 244 -12.52 3.72 -6.55
CA SER A 244 -13.74 3.13 -6.01
C SER A 244 -13.37 2.23 -4.84
N TYR A 245 -13.90 2.54 -3.67
CA TYR A 245 -13.57 1.90 -2.40
C TYR A 245 -14.63 0.89 -2.01
N PHE A 246 -14.21 -0.23 -1.49
CA PHE A 246 -15.05 -1.33 -1.04
C PHE A 246 -14.56 -1.83 0.31
N ALA A 247 -15.43 -2.46 1.10
CA ALA A 247 -15.01 -3.22 2.27
C ALA A 247 -14.84 -4.70 1.87
N ASP A 248 -13.75 -5.30 2.31
CA ASP A 248 -13.63 -6.75 2.28
C ASP A 248 -14.51 -7.38 3.38
N PRO A 249 -14.65 -8.71 3.44
CA PRO A 249 -15.48 -9.37 4.45
C PRO A 249 -15.10 -9.08 5.91
N ALA A 250 -13.84 -8.70 6.17
CA ALA A 250 -13.36 -8.31 7.49
C ALA A 250 -13.53 -6.81 7.79
N GLY A 251 -13.96 -6.02 6.80
CA GLY A 251 -14.14 -4.57 6.90
C GLY A 251 -12.88 -3.76 6.60
N LEU A 252 -11.80 -4.38 6.14
CA LEU A 252 -10.65 -3.66 5.59
C LEU A 252 -11.03 -3.03 4.26
N VAL A 253 -10.57 -1.80 4.03
CA VAL A 253 -10.90 -1.07 2.80
C VAL A 253 -9.92 -1.42 1.69
N CYS A 254 -10.46 -1.87 0.56
CA CYS A 254 -9.75 -2.10 -0.69
C CYS A 254 -10.29 -1.16 -1.78
N GLU A 255 -9.39 -0.67 -2.63
CA GLU A 255 -9.68 0.30 -3.68
C GLU A 255 -9.31 -0.28 -5.04
N TYR A 256 -10.21 -0.19 -6.02
CA TYR A 256 -9.78 -0.20 -7.41
C TYR A 256 -9.38 1.21 -7.83
N THR A 257 -8.24 1.32 -8.51
CA THR A 257 -7.72 2.57 -9.04
C THR A 257 -7.18 2.37 -10.46
N SER A 258 -7.13 3.42 -11.26
CA SER A 258 -6.43 3.47 -12.55
C SER A 258 -5.95 4.88 -12.84
N ASP A 259 -5.15 5.03 -13.90
CA ASP A 259 -4.69 6.34 -14.40
C ASP A 259 -3.94 7.19 -13.35
N VAL A 260 -3.20 6.57 -12.44
CA VAL A 260 -2.34 7.30 -11.50
C VAL A 260 -1.36 8.18 -12.28
N ALA A 261 -1.31 9.48 -11.95
CA ALA A 261 -0.40 10.42 -12.60
C ALA A 261 1.05 9.92 -12.55
N GLN A 262 1.75 10.01 -13.67
CA GLN A 262 3.16 9.71 -13.77
C GLN A 262 3.97 10.97 -13.57
N VAL A 263 4.92 10.92 -12.65
CA VAL A 263 5.78 12.03 -12.26
C VAL A 263 7.08 11.98 -13.07
N GLU A 264 7.37 13.04 -13.77
CA GLU A 264 8.72 13.31 -14.29
C GLU A 264 9.53 13.97 -13.17
N GLU A 265 10.58 13.28 -12.72
CA GLU A 265 11.30 13.54 -11.49
C GLU A 265 11.75 15.01 -11.37
N ASP A 266 12.33 15.56 -12.43
CA ASP A 266 12.88 16.93 -12.43
C ASP A 266 11.86 18.03 -12.73
N ALA A 267 10.65 17.66 -13.16
CA ALA A 267 9.60 18.59 -13.57
C ALA A 267 8.44 18.68 -12.56
N TRP A 268 8.36 17.75 -11.60
CA TRP A 268 7.25 17.72 -10.67
C TRP A 268 7.39 18.76 -9.57
N LEU A 269 6.39 19.63 -9.45
CA LEU A 269 6.27 20.61 -8.36
C LEU A 269 5.23 20.10 -7.35
N CYS A 270 5.68 19.83 -6.12
CA CYS A 270 4.81 19.49 -5.00
C CYS A 270 3.73 20.57 -4.80
N ARG A 271 2.48 20.16 -4.70
CA ARG A 271 1.32 21.03 -4.51
C ARG A 271 0.65 20.75 -3.17
N VAL A 272 0.00 21.79 -2.64
CA VAL A 272 -0.89 21.67 -1.50
C VAL A 272 -2.33 21.81 -1.99
N TRP A 273 -3.05 20.72 -2.02
CA TRP A 273 -4.45 20.68 -2.44
C TRP A 273 -5.38 21.06 -1.29
N ARG A 274 -6.39 21.88 -1.59
CA ARG A 274 -7.47 22.15 -0.64
C ARG A 274 -8.37 20.93 -0.49
N ARG A 275 -8.93 20.73 0.70
CA ARG A 275 -9.86 19.63 0.99
C ARG A 275 -11.30 20.07 0.70
N THR A 276 -11.63 20.21 -0.56
CA THR A 276 -13.01 20.50 -1.01
C THR A 276 -13.64 19.26 -1.66
N ALA A 277 -14.95 19.24 -1.79
CA ALA A 277 -15.67 18.14 -2.43
C ALA A 277 -15.21 17.95 -3.87
N GLU A 278 -15.03 19.04 -4.62
CA GLU A 278 -14.64 19.06 -6.03
C GLU A 278 -13.21 18.56 -6.26
N LEU A 279 -12.31 18.75 -5.29
CA LEU A 279 -10.93 18.25 -5.36
C LEU A 279 -10.78 16.84 -4.78
N SER A 280 -11.72 16.42 -3.95
CA SER A 280 -11.80 15.03 -3.49
C SER A 280 -12.35 14.11 -4.58
N ASP A 281 -13.30 14.61 -5.39
CA ASP A 281 -13.88 13.94 -6.54
C ASP A 281 -14.12 14.94 -7.69
N GLN A 282 -13.16 15.01 -8.60
CA GLN A 282 -13.20 15.92 -9.76
C GLN A 282 -14.33 15.61 -10.74
N TRP A 283 -14.83 14.37 -10.76
CA TRP A 283 -15.97 14.00 -11.61
C TRP A 283 -17.32 14.36 -10.99
N GLY A 284 -17.36 14.55 -9.67
CA GLY A 284 -18.60 14.82 -8.94
C GLY A 284 -19.57 13.64 -8.93
N THR A 285 -19.09 12.44 -9.27
CA THR A 285 -19.92 11.22 -9.37
C THR A 285 -20.16 10.55 -8.02
N ALA A 286 -19.22 10.70 -7.09
CA ALA A 286 -19.27 10.09 -5.77
C ALA A 286 -19.59 11.10 -4.65
N GLY A 287 -19.27 12.38 -4.86
CA GLY A 287 -19.32 13.40 -3.82
C GLY A 287 -18.35 13.12 -2.67
N PRO A 288 -18.55 13.72 -1.48
CA PRO A 288 -17.71 13.46 -0.32
C PRO A 288 -17.96 12.07 0.26
N PRO A 289 -16.96 11.42 0.87
CA PRO A 289 -17.15 10.11 1.50
C PRO A 289 -18.20 10.15 2.61
N SER A 290 -19.06 9.15 2.66
CA SER A 290 -20.10 9.00 3.68
C SER A 290 -19.49 8.84 5.09
N LYS A 291 -20.32 8.94 6.13
CA LYS A 291 -19.87 8.63 7.50
C LYS A 291 -19.41 7.19 7.61
N ASP A 292 -20.08 6.26 6.95
CA ASP A 292 -19.75 4.84 6.93
C ASP A 292 -18.39 4.60 6.26
N ALA A 293 -18.17 5.17 5.08
CA ALA A 293 -16.88 5.10 4.38
C ALA A 293 -15.73 5.64 5.27
N ARG A 294 -15.93 6.79 5.91
CA ARG A 294 -14.93 7.35 6.85
C ARG A 294 -14.68 6.46 8.07
N THR A 295 -15.70 5.77 8.57
CA THR A 295 -15.55 4.84 9.70
C THR A 295 -14.70 3.63 9.31
N HIS A 296 -14.95 3.05 8.13
CA HIS A 296 -14.13 1.96 7.60
C HIS A 296 -12.67 2.41 7.37
N MET A 297 -12.46 3.56 6.72
CA MET A 297 -11.12 4.12 6.47
C MET A 297 -10.37 4.50 7.76
N ALA A 298 -11.06 4.86 8.83
CA ALA A 298 -10.42 5.11 10.12
C ALA A 298 -9.86 3.81 10.73
N GLY A 299 -10.44 2.67 10.43
CA GLY A 299 -10.03 1.37 10.94
C GLY A 299 -10.07 1.27 12.46
N LYS A 300 -9.52 0.20 12.99
CA LYS A 300 -9.23 0.00 14.43
C LYS A 300 -7.74 0.26 14.68
N PRO A 301 -7.34 0.64 15.92
CA PRO A 301 -5.92 0.78 16.25
C PRO A 301 -5.13 -0.47 15.89
N ASP A 302 -4.11 -0.33 15.05
CA ASP A 302 -3.24 -1.43 14.68
C ASP A 302 -2.29 -1.78 15.85
N ALA A 303 -2.22 -3.05 16.22
CA ALA A 303 -1.30 -3.51 17.26
C ALA A 303 0.15 -3.27 16.85
N GLY A 304 0.54 -3.68 15.62
CA GLY A 304 1.90 -3.52 15.11
C GLY A 304 2.97 -4.08 16.05
N TYR A 305 4.16 -3.55 15.92
CA TYR A 305 5.34 -3.85 16.75
C TYR A 305 5.73 -2.64 17.62
N ARG A 306 4.74 -1.99 18.21
CA ARG A 306 4.93 -0.71 18.93
C ARG A 306 5.81 -0.84 20.18
N GLU A 307 5.84 -2.00 20.82
CA GLU A 307 6.74 -2.28 21.95
C GLU A 307 8.21 -2.11 21.57
N LEU A 308 8.60 -2.37 20.32
CA LEU A 308 9.97 -2.25 19.85
C LEU A 308 10.41 -0.81 19.58
N VAL A 309 9.48 0.13 19.46
CA VAL A 309 9.79 1.55 19.19
C VAL A 309 9.61 2.43 20.43
N ARG A 310 9.13 1.88 21.55
CA ARG A 310 8.97 2.60 22.82
C ARG A 310 10.14 2.45 23.77
N ALA A 311 11.10 1.60 23.41
CA ALA A 311 12.33 1.42 24.15
C ALA A 311 13.38 2.44 23.70
#